data_ca4b01b625f408ca0ad31c8bca582d1c
#
_entry.id   ca4b01b625f408ca0ad31c8bca582d1c
#
_cell.length_a   1.000
_cell.length_b   1.000
_cell.length_c   1.000
_cell.angle_alpha   90.00
_cell.angle_beta   90.00
_cell.angle_gamma   90.00
#
_symmetry.space_group_name_H-M   'P 1'
#
loop_
_entity.id
_entity.type
_entity.pdbx_description
1 polymer ?
#
loop_
_entity_poly.entity_id
_entity_poly.type
_entity_poly.pdbx_seq_one_letter_code
_entity_poly.pdbx_strand_id
1 'polypeptide(L)'
;IAQCLVGSEMCIRDRIKKLGYVTHIKLLNASDYGVPQLRPRVVIVGIRKDQAGAFEYPQEHPRESPTVGETLCDLMSQNGWKGAKKWAEGADRIAPTLVGGSKKHGGPDLGPTRAKNAWAELGVDGKGIANEAPEQDFDGMPRLTSRMMARIQGFPDTWTFGSKKTIACRMIGNAFPPPVAQAVGIEIRRCLENAER
;
A
#
# COMPACT_ATOMS: atom_id res chain seq x y z
N ILE A 1 -10.18 11.21 13.18
CA ILE A 1 -8.75 10.86 12.92
C ILE A 1 -7.91 12.15 12.79
N ALA A 2 -8.42 13.21 12.14
CA ALA A 2 -7.68 14.46 11.97
C ALA A 2 -7.31 15.16 13.29
N GLN A 3 -8.19 15.14 14.28
CA GLN A 3 -8.01 15.86 15.55
C GLN A 3 -6.96 15.25 16.48
N CYS A 4 -6.73 13.94 16.45
CA CYS A 4 -5.65 13.29 17.21
C CYS A 4 -4.25 13.47 16.60
N LEU A 5 -4.17 13.75 15.31
CA LEU A 5 -2.90 13.97 14.60
C LEU A 5 -2.36 15.38 14.84
N VAL A 6 -3.21 16.39 14.92
CA VAL A 6 -2.80 17.82 15.00
C VAL A 6 -1.86 18.10 16.19
N GLY A 7 -2.09 17.53 17.36
CA GLY A 7 -1.22 17.72 18.52
C GLY A 7 0.13 17.02 18.40
N SER A 8 0.15 15.79 17.89
CA SER A 8 1.38 15.01 17.71
C SER A 8 2.21 15.51 16.51
N GLU A 9 1.57 15.95 15.43
CA GLU A 9 2.24 16.55 14.27
C GLU A 9 2.96 17.85 14.64
N MET A 10 2.33 18.72 15.42
CA MET A 10 2.99 19.95 15.92
C MET A 10 4.23 19.62 16.74
N CYS A 11 4.15 18.67 17.65
CA CYS A 11 5.30 18.25 18.47
C CYS A 11 6.45 17.68 17.64
N ILE A 12 6.15 16.83 16.64
CA ILE A 12 7.15 16.26 15.75
C ILE A 12 7.80 17.36 14.91
N ARG A 13 7.01 18.22 14.30
CA ARG A 13 7.47 19.33 13.47
C ARG A 13 8.38 20.28 14.23
N ASP A 14 7.99 20.68 15.44
CA ASP A 14 8.76 21.62 16.26
C ASP A 14 10.09 21.01 16.71
N ARG A 15 10.08 19.71 17.01
CA ARG A 15 11.31 18.99 17.37
C ARG A 15 12.27 18.88 16.18
N ILE A 16 11.77 18.57 14.99
CA ILE A 16 12.56 18.50 13.77
C ILE A 16 13.13 19.89 13.41
N LYS A 17 12.33 20.96 13.55
CA LYS A 17 12.80 22.35 13.34
C LYS A 17 13.94 22.72 14.27
N LYS A 18 13.86 22.36 15.56
CA LYS A 18 14.93 22.61 16.54
C LYS A 18 16.23 21.89 16.17
N LEU A 19 16.15 20.78 15.43
CA LEU A 19 17.32 20.05 14.92
C LEU A 19 17.90 20.64 13.62
N GLY A 20 17.39 21.78 13.15
CA GLY A 20 17.91 22.46 11.97
C GLY A 20 17.32 22.00 10.64
N TYR A 21 16.11 21.39 10.65
CA TYR A 21 15.42 20.96 9.43
C TYR A 21 14.25 21.89 9.08
N VAL A 22 13.99 22.01 7.78
CA VAL A 22 12.72 22.50 7.23
C VAL A 22 11.81 21.32 7.00
N THR A 23 10.56 21.38 7.44
CA THR A 23 9.60 20.29 7.34
C THR A 23 8.47 20.61 6.37
N HIS A 24 8.17 19.67 5.51
CA HIS A 24 7.04 19.67 4.58
C HIS A 24 6.10 18.54 4.95
N ILE A 25 4.79 18.78 4.98
CA ILE A 25 3.77 17.80 5.37
C ILE A 25 2.70 17.76 4.30
N LYS A 26 2.39 16.56 3.80
CA LYS A 26 1.30 16.36 2.84
C LYS A 26 0.62 15.00 3.09
N LEU A 27 -0.69 14.95 2.89
CA LEU A 27 -1.44 13.71 2.78
C LEU A 27 -1.30 13.20 1.34
N LEU A 28 -0.74 12.01 1.15
CA LEU A 28 -0.63 11.34 -0.14
C LEU A 28 -1.52 10.10 -0.14
N ASN A 29 -2.21 9.85 -1.25
CA ASN A 29 -2.96 8.62 -1.43
C ASN A 29 -2.23 7.72 -2.43
N ALA A 30 -2.03 6.46 -2.09
CA ALA A 30 -1.25 5.53 -2.89
C ALA A 30 -1.82 5.32 -4.31
N SER A 31 -3.14 5.40 -4.47
CA SER A 31 -3.77 5.30 -5.79
C SER A 31 -3.32 6.40 -6.75
N ASP A 32 -2.95 7.58 -6.27
CA ASP A 32 -2.52 8.69 -7.11
C ASP A 32 -1.10 8.47 -7.69
N TYR A 33 -0.47 7.37 -7.31
CA TYR A 33 0.87 6.94 -7.75
C TYR A 33 0.87 5.55 -8.39
N GLY A 34 -0.27 5.12 -8.95
CA GLY A 34 -0.39 3.84 -9.67
C GLY A 34 -0.46 2.60 -8.77
N VAL A 35 -0.67 2.76 -7.47
CA VAL A 35 -0.88 1.64 -6.55
C VAL A 35 -2.37 1.27 -6.53
N PRO A 36 -2.77 0.01 -6.79
CA PRO A 36 -4.17 -0.40 -6.87
C PRO A 36 -4.86 -0.47 -5.50
N GLN A 37 -4.65 0.56 -4.67
CA GLN A 37 -5.12 0.57 -3.29
C GLN A 37 -5.44 1.98 -2.80
N LEU A 38 -6.60 2.17 -2.19
CA LEU A 38 -6.95 3.36 -1.42
C LEU A 38 -6.17 3.33 -0.10
N ARG A 39 -5.06 4.08 -0.05
CA ARG A 39 -4.18 4.11 1.11
C ARG A 39 -3.66 5.53 1.38
N PRO A 40 -4.45 6.38 2.04
CA PRO A 40 -3.98 7.71 2.43
C PRO A 40 -2.92 7.61 3.55
N ARG A 41 -1.83 8.37 3.40
CA ARG A 41 -0.76 8.48 4.40
C ARG A 41 -0.29 9.91 4.52
N VAL A 42 -0.17 10.40 5.75
CA VAL A 42 0.53 11.65 6.03
C VAL A 42 2.03 11.39 5.89
N VAL A 43 2.66 12.14 5.01
CA VAL A 43 4.11 12.06 4.76
C VAL A 43 4.75 13.35 5.25
N ILE A 44 5.78 13.21 6.08
CA ILE A 44 6.57 14.32 6.60
C ILE A 44 7.97 14.19 6.01
N VAL A 45 8.39 15.19 5.23
CA VAL A 45 9.75 15.30 4.69
C VAL A 45 10.48 16.38 5.46
N GLY A 46 11.63 16.05 6.04
CA GLY A 46 12.52 16.98 6.70
C GLY A 46 13.84 17.12 5.92
N ILE A 47 14.16 18.33 5.46
CA ILE A 47 15.41 18.63 4.76
C ILE A 47 16.22 19.61 5.60
N ARG A 48 17.53 19.40 5.72
CA ARG A 48 18.41 20.30 6.46
C ARG A 48 18.34 21.71 5.90
N LYS A 49 18.37 22.72 6.75
CA LYS A 49 18.22 24.13 6.36
C LYS A 49 19.27 24.58 5.36
N ASP A 50 20.50 24.10 5.49
CA ASP A 50 21.62 24.39 4.60
C ASP A 50 21.52 23.72 3.23
N GLN A 51 20.61 22.76 3.09
CA GLN A 51 20.34 22.00 1.86
C GLN A 51 18.86 22.15 1.41
N ALA A 52 18.07 22.94 2.13
CA ALA A 52 16.66 23.15 1.83
C ALA A 52 16.51 24.14 0.67
N GLY A 53 16.63 23.63 -0.56
CA GLY A 53 16.08 24.25 -1.74
C GLY A 53 14.55 24.23 -1.74
N ALA A 54 13.93 24.59 -2.84
CA ALA A 54 12.48 24.50 -3.00
C ALA A 54 12.06 23.01 -3.14
N PHE A 55 11.81 22.34 -2.02
CA PHE A 55 11.22 20.99 -2.06
C PHE A 55 9.72 21.09 -2.36
N GLU A 56 9.27 20.35 -3.35
CA GLU A 56 7.87 20.14 -3.66
C GLU A 56 7.54 18.66 -3.60
N TYR A 57 6.31 18.32 -3.18
CA TYR A 57 5.85 16.95 -3.25
C TYR A 57 5.61 16.53 -4.70
N PRO A 58 5.78 15.24 -5.04
CA PRO A 58 5.54 14.75 -6.37
C PRO A 58 4.11 15.08 -6.80
N GLN A 59 3.95 15.38 -8.09
CA GLN A 59 2.63 15.59 -8.67
C GLN A 59 1.82 14.30 -8.56
N GLU A 60 0.58 14.47 -8.16
CA GLU A 60 -0.41 13.40 -8.19
C GLU A 60 -0.71 13.11 -9.66
N HIS A 61 -0.56 11.87 -10.04
CA HIS A 61 -1.04 11.37 -11.31
C HIS A 61 -2.27 10.52 -11.01
N PRO A 62 -3.49 11.09 -11.05
CA PRO A 62 -4.74 10.34 -10.92
C PRO A 62 -4.97 9.48 -12.16
N ARG A 63 -3.89 9.00 -12.79
CA ARG A 63 -3.98 7.94 -13.77
C ARG A 63 -4.52 6.74 -13.05
N GLU A 64 -5.61 6.30 -13.57
CA GLU A 64 -6.27 5.04 -13.37
C GLU A 64 -5.32 4.01 -12.76
N SER A 65 -5.32 3.98 -11.42
CA SER A 65 -4.69 2.87 -10.74
C SER A 65 -5.38 1.60 -11.24
N PRO A 66 -4.64 0.56 -11.59
CA PRO A 66 -5.25 -0.66 -12.07
C PRO A 66 -6.23 -1.20 -11.02
N THR A 67 -7.28 -1.86 -11.47
CA THR A 67 -8.24 -2.51 -10.60
C THR A 67 -7.61 -3.73 -9.91
N VAL A 68 -8.28 -4.26 -8.90
CA VAL A 68 -7.85 -5.51 -8.24
C VAL A 68 -7.82 -6.67 -9.25
N GLY A 69 -8.82 -6.73 -10.13
CA GLY A 69 -8.91 -7.75 -11.16
C GLY A 69 -7.76 -7.68 -12.15
N GLU A 70 -7.46 -6.50 -12.69
CA GLU A 70 -6.30 -6.28 -13.59
C GLU A 70 -4.97 -6.62 -12.91
N THR A 71 -4.85 -6.27 -11.63
CA THR A 71 -3.62 -6.48 -10.86
C THR A 71 -3.36 -7.96 -10.55
N LEU A 72 -4.40 -8.76 -10.31
CA LEU A 72 -4.25 -10.09 -9.74
C LEU A 72 -4.73 -11.24 -10.63
N CYS A 73 -5.30 -10.99 -11.81
CA CYS A 73 -5.86 -12.03 -12.68
C CYS A 73 -4.86 -13.15 -12.99
N ASP A 74 -3.61 -12.80 -13.30
CA ASP A 74 -2.55 -13.75 -13.58
C ASP A 74 -2.17 -14.60 -12.35
N LEU A 75 -2.03 -13.96 -11.18
CA LEU A 75 -1.76 -14.68 -9.93
C LEU A 75 -2.93 -15.56 -9.49
N MET A 76 -4.17 -15.14 -9.71
CA MET A 76 -5.35 -15.94 -9.41
C MET A 76 -5.45 -17.15 -10.34
N SER A 77 -4.97 -17.05 -11.58
CA SER A 77 -4.98 -18.14 -12.55
C SER A 77 -3.77 -19.07 -12.47
N GLN A 78 -2.82 -18.84 -11.56
CA GLN A 78 -1.53 -19.53 -11.51
C GLN A 78 -1.66 -21.07 -11.41
N ASN A 79 -2.66 -21.57 -10.67
CA ASN A 79 -2.96 -23.00 -10.56
C ASN A 79 -4.08 -23.46 -11.52
N GLY A 80 -4.34 -22.68 -12.57
CA GLY A 80 -5.30 -23.03 -13.60
C GLY A 80 -6.77 -22.77 -13.25
N TRP A 81 -7.05 -21.94 -12.23
CA TRP A 81 -8.42 -21.64 -11.83
C TRP A 81 -9.26 -21.09 -12.98
N LYS A 82 -10.30 -21.84 -13.38
CA LYS A 82 -11.19 -21.52 -14.51
C LYS A 82 -12.00 -20.25 -14.27
N GLY A 83 -12.27 -19.90 -13.00
CA GLY A 83 -13.04 -18.75 -12.59
C GLY A 83 -12.26 -17.41 -12.60
N ALA A 84 -10.94 -17.43 -12.78
CA ALA A 84 -10.05 -16.27 -12.57
C ALA A 84 -10.43 -15.07 -13.45
N LYS A 85 -10.72 -15.27 -14.74
CA LYS A 85 -11.11 -14.17 -15.66
C LYS A 85 -12.43 -13.55 -15.26
N LYS A 86 -13.46 -14.36 -14.99
CA LYS A 86 -14.77 -13.88 -14.56
C LYS A 86 -14.68 -13.15 -13.21
N TRP A 87 -13.87 -13.66 -12.31
CA TRP A 87 -13.59 -12.98 -11.04
C TRP A 87 -12.93 -11.62 -11.27
N ALA A 88 -11.92 -11.55 -12.15
CA ALA A 88 -11.20 -10.30 -12.45
C ALA A 88 -12.12 -9.23 -13.07
N GLU A 89 -13.06 -9.61 -13.92
CA GLU A 89 -14.10 -8.71 -14.46
C GLU A 89 -14.99 -8.13 -13.35
N GLY A 90 -15.29 -8.90 -12.31
CA GLY A 90 -16.07 -8.44 -11.15
C GLY A 90 -15.26 -7.66 -10.12
N ALA A 91 -13.94 -7.83 -10.08
CA ALA A 91 -13.03 -7.10 -9.19
C ALA A 91 -12.55 -5.78 -9.83
N ASP A 92 -13.49 -4.99 -10.32
CA ASP A 92 -13.34 -3.83 -11.22
C ASP A 92 -12.99 -2.51 -10.52
N ARG A 93 -12.63 -2.54 -9.23
CA ARG A 93 -12.30 -1.36 -8.41
C ARG A 93 -10.93 -1.49 -7.75
N ILE A 94 -10.44 -0.36 -7.23
CA ILE A 94 -9.22 -0.30 -6.42
C ILE A 94 -9.45 -0.98 -5.07
N ALA A 95 -8.41 -1.64 -4.55
CA ALA A 95 -8.46 -2.31 -3.26
C ALA A 95 -8.70 -1.35 -2.08
N PRO A 96 -9.44 -1.77 -1.05
CA PRO A 96 -9.42 -1.09 0.24
C PRO A 96 -8.03 -1.21 0.88
N THR A 97 -7.74 -0.35 1.88
CA THR A 97 -6.45 -0.37 2.58
C THR A 97 -6.13 -1.76 3.15
N LEU A 98 -5.00 -2.33 2.73
CA LEU A 98 -4.44 -3.52 3.35
C LEU A 98 -3.93 -3.22 4.75
N VAL A 99 -4.22 -4.11 5.69
CA VAL A 99 -3.75 -4.03 7.08
C VAL A 99 -2.83 -5.21 7.41
N GLY A 100 -1.90 -5.00 8.33
CA GLY A 100 -0.89 -6.00 8.69
C GLY A 100 -1.39 -7.17 9.56
N GLY A 101 -2.71 -7.31 9.72
CA GLY A 101 -3.30 -8.31 10.61
C GLY A 101 -3.09 -8.01 12.09
N SER A 102 -3.95 -8.54 12.96
CA SER A 102 -3.87 -8.38 14.42
C SER A 102 -3.09 -9.53 15.05
N LYS A 103 -2.19 -9.22 15.99
CA LYS A 103 -1.56 -10.24 16.86
C LYS A 103 -2.59 -10.96 17.76
N LYS A 104 -3.73 -10.31 18.03
CA LYS A 104 -4.72 -10.77 19.00
C LYS A 104 -5.78 -11.70 18.43
N HIS A 105 -5.93 -11.80 17.12
CA HIS A 105 -7.07 -12.46 16.47
C HIS A 105 -6.58 -13.46 15.42
N GLY A 106 -6.11 -14.62 15.85
CA GLY A 106 -6.11 -15.88 15.10
C GLY A 106 -5.37 -16.01 13.77
N GLY A 107 -4.52 -15.07 13.39
CA GLY A 107 -3.75 -15.18 12.14
C GLY A 107 -3.89 -13.99 11.19
N PRO A 108 -3.25 -14.03 10.03
CA PRO A 108 -3.35 -12.95 9.06
C PRO A 108 -4.71 -12.98 8.35
N ASP A 109 -5.39 -11.84 8.36
CA ASP A 109 -6.63 -11.59 7.62
C ASP A 109 -6.60 -10.18 7.00
N LEU A 110 -7.64 -9.81 6.26
CA LEU A 110 -7.75 -8.51 5.60
C LEU A 110 -8.35 -7.40 6.49
N GLY A 111 -8.39 -7.62 7.81
CA GLY A 111 -8.73 -6.59 8.78
C GLY A 111 -10.10 -6.72 9.42
N PRO A 112 -10.66 -5.62 9.95
CA PRO A 112 -11.95 -5.63 10.63
C PRO A 112 -13.11 -5.94 9.67
N THR A 113 -14.28 -6.24 10.21
CA THR A 113 -15.49 -6.63 9.44
C THR A 113 -15.77 -5.68 8.27
N ARG A 114 -15.67 -4.37 8.47
CA ARG A 114 -15.88 -3.40 7.39
C ARG A 114 -14.90 -3.61 6.23
N ALA A 115 -13.63 -3.87 6.51
CA ALA A 115 -12.64 -4.13 5.48
C ALA A 115 -12.92 -5.47 4.78
N LYS A 116 -13.28 -6.52 5.52
CA LYS A 116 -13.66 -7.82 4.96
C LYS A 116 -14.87 -7.71 4.03
N ASN A 117 -15.87 -6.91 4.39
CA ASN A 117 -17.03 -6.66 3.54
C ASN A 117 -16.63 -5.94 2.24
N ALA A 118 -15.77 -4.93 2.31
CA ALA A 118 -15.26 -4.24 1.13
C ALA A 118 -14.44 -5.18 0.21
N TRP A 119 -13.70 -6.14 0.77
CA TRP A 119 -13.03 -7.18 0.00
C TRP A 119 -14.02 -8.20 -0.60
N ALA A 120 -15.09 -8.54 0.13
CA ALA A 120 -16.13 -9.43 -0.38
C ALA A 120 -16.87 -8.83 -1.60
N GLU A 121 -17.04 -7.50 -1.65
CA GLU A 121 -17.58 -6.80 -2.82
C GLU A 121 -16.67 -6.91 -4.06
N LEU A 122 -15.39 -7.22 -3.88
CA LEU A 122 -14.41 -7.53 -4.93
C LEU A 122 -14.26 -9.05 -5.16
N GLY A 123 -15.18 -9.85 -4.61
CA GLY A 123 -15.14 -11.30 -4.71
C GLY A 123 -13.98 -11.96 -3.97
N VAL A 124 -13.48 -11.37 -2.88
CA VAL A 124 -12.37 -11.89 -2.08
C VAL A 124 -12.81 -12.23 -0.66
N ASP A 125 -12.56 -13.47 -0.20
CA ASP A 125 -12.75 -13.85 1.20
C ASP A 125 -11.65 -13.26 2.08
N GLY A 126 -11.99 -12.20 2.79
CA GLY A 126 -11.07 -11.48 3.70
C GLY A 126 -10.83 -12.14 5.06
N LYS A 127 -11.42 -13.31 5.35
CA LYS A 127 -11.33 -13.98 6.66
C LYS A 127 -9.98 -14.65 6.92
N GLY A 128 -9.11 -14.73 5.92
CA GLY A 128 -7.78 -15.33 6.04
C GLY A 128 -6.94 -15.09 4.79
N ILE A 129 -5.70 -15.57 4.84
CA ILE A 129 -4.74 -15.51 3.74
C ILE A 129 -4.39 -16.92 3.30
N ALA A 130 -4.51 -17.19 1.99
CA ALA A 130 -4.16 -18.49 1.39
C ALA A 130 -2.64 -18.69 1.35
N ASN A 131 -2.21 -19.94 1.22
CA ASN A 131 -0.81 -20.27 0.93
C ASN A 131 -0.54 -20.23 -0.57
N GLU A 132 -1.52 -20.69 -1.35
CA GLU A 132 -1.43 -20.87 -2.79
C GLU A 132 -2.63 -20.19 -3.50
N ALA A 133 -2.49 -19.97 -4.79
CA ALA A 133 -3.57 -19.55 -5.66
C ALA A 133 -4.70 -20.61 -5.69
N PRO A 134 -5.93 -20.23 -6.10
CA PRO A 134 -7.02 -21.18 -6.22
C PRO A 134 -6.70 -22.29 -7.22
N GLU A 135 -7.12 -23.52 -6.89
CA GLU A 135 -7.01 -24.69 -7.76
C GLU A 135 -7.99 -24.62 -8.95
N GLN A 136 -7.77 -25.46 -9.96
CA GLN A 136 -8.48 -25.44 -11.24
C GLN A 136 -10.01 -25.37 -11.12
N ASP A 137 -10.58 -26.19 -10.25
CA ASP A 137 -12.04 -26.31 -10.05
C ASP A 137 -12.51 -25.66 -8.74
N PHE A 138 -11.75 -24.67 -8.24
CA PHE A 138 -12.13 -23.93 -7.03
C PHE A 138 -13.47 -23.24 -7.23
N ASP A 139 -14.37 -23.42 -6.26
CA ASP A 139 -15.69 -22.77 -6.18
C ASP A 139 -15.76 -21.85 -4.95
N GLY A 140 -16.36 -20.66 -5.13
CA GLY A 140 -16.52 -19.67 -4.10
C GLY A 140 -15.59 -18.44 -4.23
N MET A 141 -15.44 -17.70 -3.14
CA MET A 141 -14.58 -16.51 -3.08
C MET A 141 -13.15 -16.88 -2.72
N PRO A 142 -12.16 -16.60 -3.59
CA PRO A 142 -10.76 -16.87 -3.29
C PRO A 142 -10.23 -15.98 -2.17
N ARG A 143 -9.20 -16.46 -1.48
CA ARG A 143 -8.38 -15.68 -0.55
C ARG A 143 -7.13 -15.18 -1.25
N LEU A 144 -6.66 -14.00 -0.85
CA LEU A 144 -5.38 -13.52 -1.30
C LEU A 144 -4.23 -14.36 -0.73
N THR A 145 -3.19 -14.56 -1.51
CA THR A 145 -1.88 -15.01 -0.99
C THR A 145 -1.07 -13.80 -0.50
N SER A 146 0.03 -14.04 0.22
CA SER A 146 0.96 -12.96 0.60
C SER A 146 1.58 -12.28 -0.62
N ARG A 147 1.79 -13.00 -1.73
CA ARG A 147 2.25 -12.44 -3.00
C ARG A 147 1.24 -11.47 -3.61
N MET A 148 -0.03 -11.85 -3.63
CA MET A 148 -1.12 -10.99 -4.10
C MET A 148 -1.24 -9.72 -3.26
N MET A 149 -1.14 -9.84 -1.92
CA MET A 149 -1.11 -8.68 -1.03
C MET A 149 0.08 -7.75 -1.34
N ALA A 150 1.26 -8.32 -1.60
CA ALA A 150 2.46 -7.55 -1.93
C ALA A 150 2.28 -6.76 -3.23
N ARG A 151 1.69 -7.38 -4.26
CA ARG A 151 1.42 -6.72 -5.54
C ARG A 151 0.39 -5.60 -5.39
N ILE A 152 -0.68 -5.79 -4.62
CA ILE A 152 -1.64 -4.72 -4.27
C ILE A 152 -0.96 -3.56 -3.55
N GLN A 153 0.07 -3.82 -2.74
CA GLN A 153 0.84 -2.79 -2.05
C GLN A 153 1.86 -2.08 -2.97
N GLY A 154 2.03 -2.56 -4.19
CA GLY A 154 2.97 -2.01 -5.17
C GLY A 154 4.39 -2.57 -5.07
N PHE A 155 4.60 -3.70 -4.38
CA PHE A 155 5.89 -4.40 -4.41
C PHE A 155 6.09 -5.12 -5.73
N PRO A 156 7.29 -5.07 -6.33
CA PRO A 156 7.63 -5.88 -7.48
C PRO A 156 7.62 -7.38 -7.13
N ASP A 157 7.31 -8.23 -8.10
CA ASP A 157 7.20 -9.69 -7.87
C ASP A 157 8.52 -10.35 -7.48
N THR A 158 9.64 -9.70 -7.80
CA THR A 158 10.99 -10.14 -7.39
C THR A 158 11.28 -9.92 -5.90
N TRP A 159 10.44 -9.12 -5.20
CA TRP A 159 10.66 -8.87 -3.78
C TRP A 159 10.23 -10.05 -2.93
N THR A 160 11.11 -10.52 -2.06
CA THR A 160 10.86 -11.67 -1.19
C THR A 160 10.55 -11.24 0.24
N PHE A 161 9.53 -11.82 0.82
CA PHE A 161 9.17 -11.71 2.23
C PHE A 161 9.43 -13.06 2.87
N GLY A 162 10.20 -13.17 3.93
CA GLY A 162 10.59 -14.43 4.54
C GLY A 162 9.46 -15.48 4.67
N SER A 163 9.79 -16.70 4.98
CA SER A 163 8.92 -17.90 4.87
C SER A 163 7.65 -17.91 5.75
N LYS A 164 7.60 -17.11 6.82
CA LYS A 164 6.45 -17.09 7.75
C LYS A 164 5.34 -16.16 7.25
N LYS A 165 4.26 -16.73 6.73
CA LYS A 165 3.10 -16.01 6.19
C LYS A 165 2.60 -14.85 7.05
N THR A 166 2.41 -15.08 8.36
CA THR A 166 1.94 -14.02 9.28
C THR A 166 2.90 -12.83 9.37
N ILE A 167 4.21 -13.09 9.31
CA ILE A 167 5.22 -12.04 9.33
C ILE A 167 5.21 -11.29 8.01
N ALA A 168 5.19 -12.01 6.88
CA ALA A 168 5.10 -11.43 5.54
C ALA A 168 3.88 -10.51 5.39
N CYS A 169 2.69 -10.98 5.76
CA CYS A 169 1.46 -10.19 5.71
C CYS A 169 1.54 -8.92 6.56
N ARG A 170 2.18 -9.01 7.75
CA ARG A 170 2.38 -7.84 8.60
C ARG A 170 3.36 -6.85 7.99
N MET A 171 4.47 -7.31 7.44
CA MET A 171 5.44 -6.46 6.74
C MET A 171 4.78 -5.75 5.56
N ILE A 172 4.06 -6.48 4.73
CA ILE A 172 3.34 -5.94 3.57
C ILE A 172 2.30 -4.91 4.00
N GLY A 173 1.41 -5.27 4.93
CA GLY A 173 0.31 -4.40 5.35
C GLY A 173 0.77 -3.12 6.10
N ASN A 174 1.96 -3.13 6.72
CA ASN A 174 2.52 -1.96 7.40
C ASN A 174 3.47 -1.14 6.51
N ALA A 175 3.85 -1.67 5.36
CA ALA A 175 4.78 -0.97 4.47
C ALA A 175 4.20 0.34 3.93
N PHE A 176 5.09 1.30 3.72
CA PHE A 176 4.81 2.42 2.85
C PHE A 176 4.92 1.93 1.40
N PRO A 177 3.94 2.23 0.52
CA PRO A 177 3.94 1.70 -0.84
C PRO A 177 5.18 2.10 -1.63
N PRO A 178 5.92 1.14 -2.23
CA PRO A 178 7.17 1.43 -2.94
C PRO A 178 7.04 2.50 -4.04
N PRO A 179 5.98 2.55 -4.87
CA PRO A 179 5.84 3.61 -5.87
C PRO A 179 5.73 5.02 -5.26
N VAL A 180 5.02 5.16 -4.13
CA VAL A 180 4.91 6.45 -3.43
C VAL A 180 6.26 6.84 -2.82
N ALA A 181 6.96 5.87 -2.21
CA ALA A 181 8.30 6.08 -1.65
C ALA A 181 9.29 6.53 -2.74
N GLN A 182 9.24 5.91 -3.90
CA GLN A 182 10.07 6.26 -5.05
C GLN A 182 9.77 7.69 -5.54
N ALA A 183 8.49 8.04 -5.71
CA ALA A 183 8.08 9.37 -6.16
C ALA A 183 8.59 10.47 -5.20
N VAL A 184 8.37 10.28 -3.89
CA VAL A 184 8.87 11.22 -2.87
C VAL A 184 10.41 11.27 -2.84
N GLY A 185 11.08 10.12 -2.97
CA GLY A 185 12.54 10.03 -3.00
C GLY A 185 13.17 10.78 -4.19
N ILE A 186 12.53 10.74 -5.36
CA ILE A 186 12.96 11.50 -6.54
C ILE A 186 12.93 13.01 -6.27
N GLU A 187 11.86 13.52 -5.65
CA GLU A 187 11.76 14.96 -5.36
C GLU A 187 12.73 15.40 -4.25
N ILE A 188 12.97 14.55 -3.26
CA ILE A 188 14.03 14.81 -2.25
C ILE A 188 15.39 14.91 -2.94
N ARG A 189 15.72 13.97 -3.80
CA ARG A 189 16.98 13.96 -4.55
C ARG A 189 17.11 15.21 -5.41
N ARG A 190 16.07 15.59 -6.16
CA ARG A 190 16.04 16.80 -7.01
C ARG A 190 16.26 18.08 -6.18
N CYS A 191 15.65 18.15 -4.99
CA CYS A 191 15.85 19.26 -4.08
C CYS A 191 17.31 19.39 -3.62
N LEU A 192 17.94 18.27 -3.24
CA LEU A 192 19.34 18.26 -2.79
C LEU A 192 20.32 18.61 -3.92
N GLU A 193 20.14 18.09 -5.12
CA GLU A 193 20.96 18.42 -6.31
C GLU A 193 20.88 19.90 -6.69
N ASN A 194 19.73 20.55 -6.47
CA ASN A 194 19.56 21.98 -6.73
C ASN A 194 20.18 22.86 -5.62
N ALA A 195 20.36 22.35 -4.42
CA ALA A 195 21.01 23.09 -3.32
C ALA A 195 22.55 23.09 -3.43
N GLU A 196 23.13 22.20 -4.24
CA GLU A 196 24.58 22.12 -4.48
C GLU A 196 25.05 23.02 -5.64
N ARG A 197 24.12 23.62 -6.38
CA ARG A 197 24.39 24.57 -7.50
C ARG A 197 24.34 26.01 -7.03
#